data_827e1b2f5530282213349a5f0106ced2
#
_entry.id   827e1b2f5530282213349a5f0106ced2
#
_cell.length_a   1.000
_cell.length_b   1.000
_cell.length_c   1.000
_cell.angle_alpha   90.00
_cell.angle_beta   90.00
_cell.angle_gamma   90.00
#
_symmetry.space_group_name_H-M   'P 1'
#
loop_
_entity.id
_entity.type
_entity.pdbx_description
1 polymer ?
#
loop_
_entity_poly.entity_id
_entity_poly.type
_entity_poly.pdbx_seq_one_letter_code
_entity_poly.pdbx_strand_id
1 'polypeptide(L)'
;MSFTKSNIKLRILVVDDEPDILLGLNVLLRGRSHSVKTFDTSSEALRHLTSTELTPYDLVITDYRMPSGISGLDLAKRVKEHTTRKTKVFLMTGFDVSSTDEFSEALKSGTVDEIIQKPIPNDRLIAVIEKSFLHHNH
;
A
#
# COMPACT_ATOMS: atom_id res chain seq x y z
N MET A 1 -17.39 -11.86 -21.82
CA MET A 1 -17.89 -10.89 -21.09
C MET A 1 -16.92 -10.17 -20.30
N SER A 2 -17.12 -8.99 -20.25
CA SER A 2 -16.19 -8.13 -19.63
C SER A 2 -16.51 -7.83 -18.22
N PHE A 3 -17.41 -8.54 -17.67
CA PHE A 3 -17.77 -8.29 -16.30
C PHE A 3 -16.66 -8.58 -15.35
N THR A 4 -15.60 -9.18 -15.81
CA THR A 4 -14.47 -9.39 -14.92
C THR A 4 -13.67 -8.13 -14.68
N LYS A 5 -13.93 -7.11 -15.47
CA LYS A 5 -13.16 -5.89 -15.33
C LYS A 5 -13.71 -5.03 -14.22
N SER A 6 -12.84 -4.67 -13.31
CA SER A 6 -13.22 -3.82 -12.19
C SER A 6 -13.33 -2.38 -12.64
N ASN A 7 -14.30 -1.67 -12.08
CA ASN A 7 -14.43 -0.23 -12.28
C ASN A 7 -13.95 0.58 -11.10
N ILE A 8 -13.24 -0.06 -10.20
CA ILE A 8 -12.73 0.61 -9.02
C ILE A 8 -11.66 1.61 -9.44
N LYS A 9 -11.77 2.82 -8.93
CA LYS A 9 -10.77 3.86 -9.11
C LYS A 9 -10.36 4.34 -7.74
N LEU A 10 -9.10 4.09 -7.42
CA LEU A 10 -8.58 4.35 -6.09
C LEU A 10 -7.54 5.46 -6.12
N ARG A 11 -7.37 6.11 -4.99
CA ARG A 11 -6.23 7.00 -4.76
C ARG A 11 -5.21 6.19 -3.99
N ILE A 12 -4.05 5.99 -4.60
CA ILE A 12 -3.03 5.10 -4.07
C ILE A 12 -1.74 5.86 -3.86
N LEU A 13 -1.13 5.68 -2.69
CA LEU A 13 0.18 6.23 -2.40
C LEU A 13 1.15 5.07 -2.29
N VAL A 14 2.29 5.17 -2.98
CA VAL A 14 3.28 4.11 -3.01
C VAL A 14 4.59 4.63 -2.46
N VAL A 15 5.18 3.88 -1.54
CA VAL A 15 6.44 4.26 -0.90
C VAL A 15 7.43 3.12 -1.06
N ASP A 16 8.54 3.38 -1.74
CA ASP A 16 9.59 2.39 -1.94
C ASP A 16 10.85 3.14 -2.33
N ASP A 17 12.00 2.73 -1.77
CA ASP A 17 13.25 3.44 -2.07
C ASP A 17 13.89 2.99 -3.37
N GLU A 18 13.36 1.98 -4.03
CA GLU A 18 13.89 1.50 -5.30
C GLU A 18 13.17 2.17 -6.47
N PRO A 19 13.88 2.99 -7.25
CA PRO A 19 13.21 3.75 -8.32
C PRO A 19 12.50 2.87 -9.34
N ASP A 20 13.07 1.71 -9.64
CA ASP A 20 12.46 0.82 -10.63
C ASP A 20 11.13 0.28 -10.15
N ILE A 21 11.03 -0.01 -8.86
CA ILE A 21 9.78 -0.50 -8.29
C ILE A 21 8.74 0.61 -8.30
N LEU A 22 9.13 1.82 -7.90
CA LEU A 22 8.20 2.95 -7.92
C LEU A 22 7.68 3.19 -9.33
N LEU A 23 8.58 3.19 -10.31
CA LEU A 23 8.16 3.42 -11.68
C LEU A 23 7.23 2.33 -12.16
N GLY A 24 7.58 1.09 -11.89
CA GLY A 24 6.77 -0.03 -12.33
C GLY A 24 5.37 0.00 -11.73
N LEU A 25 5.27 0.28 -10.44
CA LEU A 25 3.96 0.35 -9.79
C LEU A 25 3.17 1.54 -10.27
N ASN A 26 3.83 2.66 -10.50
CA ASN A 26 3.15 3.84 -11.02
C ASN A 26 2.50 3.55 -12.38
N VAL A 27 3.27 2.94 -13.28
CA VAL A 27 2.76 2.61 -14.60
C VAL A 27 1.63 1.60 -14.51
N LEU A 28 1.83 0.56 -13.71
CA LEU A 28 0.83 -0.50 -13.58
C LEU A 28 -0.49 0.05 -13.05
N LEU A 29 -0.43 0.80 -11.97
CA LEU A 29 -1.64 1.23 -11.29
C LEU A 29 -2.36 2.33 -12.06
N ARG A 30 -1.61 3.25 -12.67
CA ARG A 30 -2.25 4.26 -13.51
C ARG A 30 -2.89 3.63 -14.73
N GLY A 31 -2.31 2.56 -15.23
CA GLY A 31 -2.88 1.82 -16.35
C GLY A 31 -4.23 1.19 -16.01
N ARG A 32 -4.52 1.04 -14.73
CA ARG A 32 -5.80 0.53 -14.28
C ARG A 32 -6.71 1.66 -13.79
N SER A 33 -6.39 2.89 -14.17
CA SER A 33 -7.21 4.07 -13.90
C SER A 33 -7.16 4.55 -12.45
N HIS A 34 -6.18 4.11 -11.69
CA HIS A 34 -6.01 4.63 -10.34
C HIS A 34 -5.20 5.92 -10.37
N SER A 35 -5.41 6.75 -9.37
CA SER A 35 -4.60 7.93 -9.14
C SER A 35 -3.45 7.53 -8.23
N VAL A 36 -2.22 7.87 -8.60
CA VAL A 36 -1.04 7.35 -7.90
C VAL A 36 -0.09 8.47 -7.53
N LYS A 37 0.37 8.46 -6.30
CA LYS A 37 1.42 9.35 -5.82
C LYS A 37 2.54 8.48 -5.27
N THR A 38 3.78 8.79 -5.61
CA THR A 38 4.91 7.97 -5.19
C THR A 38 5.88 8.80 -4.35
N PHE A 39 6.49 8.13 -3.38
CA PHE A 39 7.55 8.70 -2.56
C PHE A 39 8.66 7.67 -2.42
N ASP A 40 9.91 8.14 -2.41
CA ASP A 40 11.03 7.22 -2.25
C ASP A 40 11.56 7.21 -0.82
N THR A 41 10.99 7.99 0.08
CA THR A 41 11.32 7.92 1.49
C THR A 41 10.05 7.90 2.32
N SER A 42 10.11 7.18 3.44
CA SER A 42 8.98 7.13 4.35
C SER A 42 8.73 8.48 5.02
N SER A 43 9.79 9.25 5.24
CA SER A 43 9.66 10.55 5.89
C SER A 43 8.84 11.52 5.04
N GLU A 44 9.13 11.56 3.74
CA GLU A 44 8.38 12.44 2.87
C GLU A 44 6.94 11.97 2.71
N ALA A 45 6.74 10.67 2.64
CA ALA A 45 5.39 10.13 2.56
C ALA A 45 4.59 10.51 3.80
N LEU A 46 5.19 10.37 4.97
CA LEU A 46 4.51 10.69 6.20
C LEU A 46 4.19 12.18 6.28
N ARG A 47 5.16 13.02 5.89
CA ARG A 47 4.91 14.46 5.89
C ARG A 47 3.74 14.80 4.98
N HIS A 48 3.68 14.20 3.82
CA HIS A 48 2.58 14.43 2.89
C HIS A 48 1.26 13.99 3.49
N LEU A 49 1.22 12.80 4.08
CA LEU A 49 0.00 12.25 4.62
C LEU A 49 -0.52 13.03 5.81
N THR A 50 0.38 13.59 6.62
CA THR A 50 -0.02 14.26 7.85
C THR A 50 -0.16 15.76 7.73
N SER A 51 0.36 16.36 6.65
CA SER A 51 0.34 17.82 6.51
C SER A 51 -0.82 18.32 5.69
N THR A 52 -1.63 17.44 5.16
CA THR A 52 -2.67 17.85 4.22
C THR A 52 -4.05 17.52 4.78
N GLU A 53 -5.00 18.36 4.43
CA GLU A 53 -6.40 18.08 4.70
C GLU A 53 -7.10 17.63 3.44
N LEU A 54 -6.32 17.24 2.45
CA LEU A 54 -6.88 16.83 1.18
C LEU A 54 -7.60 15.50 1.30
N THR A 55 -8.22 15.11 0.21
CA THR A 55 -8.90 13.83 0.12
C THR A 55 -7.93 12.72 0.52
N PRO A 56 -8.31 11.89 1.45
CA PRO A 56 -7.41 10.84 1.90
C PRO A 56 -7.21 9.78 0.83
N TYR A 57 -6.16 9.03 0.99
CA TYR A 57 -5.87 7.91 0.11
C TYR A 57 -6.70 6.71 0.50
N ASP A 58 -7.05 5.91 -0.49
CA ASP A 58 -7.74 4.65 -0.25
C ASP A 58 -6.77 3.56 0.15
N LEU A 59 -5.56 3.63 -0.39
CA LEU A 59 -4.58 2.57 -0.22
C LEU A 59 -3.18 3.17 -0.15
N VAL A 60 -2.40 2.68 0.80
CA VAL A 60 -0.97 2.97 0.88
C VAL A 60 -0.24 1.66 0.69
N ILE A 61 0.65 1.59 -0.29
CA ILE A 61 1.51 0.44 -0.51
C ILE A 61 2.91 0.88 -0.13
N THR A 62 3.50 0.24 0.87
CA THR A 62 4.81 0.64 1.34
C THR A 62 5.73 -0.56 1.47
N ASP A 63 6.99 -0.35 1.10
CA ASP A 63 8.03 -1.34 1.35
C ASP A 63 8.28 -1.39 2.85
N TYR A 64 8.61 -2.58 3.36
CA TYR A 64 8.90 -2.75 4.77
C TYR A 64 10.24 -2.12 5.13
N ARG A 65 11.26 -2.42 4.35
CA ARG A 65 12.61 -1.98 4.66
C ARG A 65 12.91 -0.65 3.98
N MET A 66 12.96 0.39 4.77
CA MET A 66 13.23 1.74 4.27
C MET A 66 14.51 2.21 4.95
N PRO A 67 15.62 2.27 4.21
CA PRO A 67 16.91 2.55 4.85
C PRO A 67 17.02 3.92 5.49
N SER A 68 16.27 4.89 5.00
CA SER A 68 16.32 6.20 5.64
C SER A 68 14.92 6.55 6.12
N GLY A 69 14.80 6.82 7.42
CA GLY A 69 13.53 7.16 8.01
C GLY A 69 12.93 5.96 8.73
N ILE A 70 11.64 6.00 8.90
CA ILE A 70 10.95 4.94 9.63
C ILE A 70 10.68 3.75 8.71
N SER A 71 10.48 2.60 9.30
CA SER A 71 10.16 1.40 8.53
C SER A 71 8.76 1.51 7.93
N GLY A 72 8.49 0.62 6.97
CA GLY A 72 7.15 0.57 6.41
C GLY A 72 6.09 0.22 7.44
N LEU A 73 6.46 -0.60 8.42
CA LEU A 73 5.52 -0.96 9.47
C LEU A 73 5.23 0.23 10.38
N ASP A 74 6.24 1.02 10.71
CA ASP A 74 6.02 2.23 11.49
C ASP A 74 5.21 3.24 10.71
N LEU A 75 5.46 3.35 9.41
CA LEU A 75 4.64 4.21 8.57
C LEU A 75 3.18 3.78 8.61
N ALA A 76 2.94 2.48 8.52
CA ALA A 76 1.58 1.96 8.57
C ALA A 76 0.89 2.36 9.87
N LYS A 77 1.59 2.25 11.00
CA LYS A 77 1.03 2.65 12.29
C LYS A 77 0.64 4.12 12.28
N ARG A 78 1.53 4.96 11.74
CA ARG A 78 1.27 6.40 11.73
C ARG A 78 0.09 6.73 10.81
N VAL A 79 -0.02 6.04 9.69
CA VAL A 79 -1.15 6.24 8.80
C VAL A 79 -2.46 5.90 9.52
N LYS A 80 -2.50 4.77 10.19
CA LYS A 80 -3.72 4.35 10.87
C LYS A 80 -4.08 5.25 12.03
N GLU A 81 -3.09 5.79 12.70
CA GLU A 81 -3.33 6.70 13.82
C GLU A 81 -3.82 8.07 13.36
N HIS A 82 -3.32 8.52 12.22
CA HIS A 82 -3.59 9.87 11.76
C HIS A 82 -4.94 9.99 11.08
N THR A 83 -5.33 8.98 10.34
CA THR A 83 -6.53 9.08 9.53
C THR A 83 -7.73 8.52 10.26
N THR A 84 -8.86 9.21 10.11
CA THR A 84 -10.14 8.70 10.62
C THR A 84 -10.86 7.89 9.56
N ARG A 85 -10.32 7.84 8.35
CA ARG A 85 -10.92 7.09 7.29
C ARG A 85 -10.28 5.72 7.22
N LYS A 86 -10.90 4.85 6.45
CA LYS A 86 -10.42 3.48 6.32
C LYS A 86 -9.41 3.38 5.20
N THR A 87 -8.27 3.98 5.41
CA THR A 87 -7.16 3.80 4.47
C THR A 87 -6.55 2.44 4.71
N LYS A 88 -6.49 1.63 3.67
CA LYS A 88 -5.84 0.34 3.78
C LYS A 88 -4.35 0.49 3.56
N VAL A 89 -3.58 -0.38 4.20
CA VAL A 89 -2.14 -0.38 4.06
C VAL A 89 -1.69 -1.77 3.66
N PHE A 90 -0.97 -1.85 2.54
CA PHE A 90 -0.34 -3.09 2.08
C PHE A 90 1.15 -2.94 2.32
N LEU A 91 1.74 -3.90 3.03
CA LEU A 91 3.16 -3.90 3.32
C LEU A 91 3.84 -4.88 2.37
N MET A 92 4.89 -4.44 1.68
CA MET A 92 5.64 -5.30 0.78
C MET A 92 6.99 -5.59 1.39
N THR A 93 7.44 -6.83 1.34
CA THR A 93 8.67 -7.21 1.98
C THR A 93 9.37 -8.31 1.20
N GLY A 94 10.71 -8.28 1.23
CA GLY A 94 11.50 -9.37 0.69
C GLY A 94 11.69 -10.52 1.66
N PHE A 95 11.24 -10.34 2.91
CA PHE A 95 11.36 -11.41 3.89
C PHE A 95 10.20 -12.38 3.75
N ASP A 96 10.46 -13.62 4.18
CA ASP A 96 9.40 -14.62 4.28
C ASP A 96 8.41 -14.15 5.34
N VAL A 97 7.18 -13.89 4.93
CA VAL A 97 6.19 -13.31 5.85
C VAL A 97 5.80 -14.26 6.96
N SER A 98 6.06 -15.54 6.79
CA SER A 98 5.72 -16.51 7.83
C SER A 98 6.77 -16.62 8.92
N SER A 99 7.90 -15.93 8.77
CA SER A 99 9.04 -16.14 9.66
C SER A 99 9.13 -15.12 10.78
N THR A 100 8.20 -14.19 10.88
CA THR A 100 8.28 -13.16 11.91
C THR A 100 6.94 -12.92 12.57
N ASP A 101 6.95 -12.86 13.90
CA ASP A 101 5.77 -12.56 14.67
C ASP A 101 5.31 -11.14 14.49
N GLU A 102 6.21 -10.24 14.13
CA GLU A 102 5.88 -8.85 13.94
C GLU A 102 4.84 -8.68 12.84
N PHE A 103 5.00 -9.43 11.75
CA PHE A 103 4.04 -9.35 10.65
C PHE A 103 2.68 -9.92 11.06
N SER A 104 2.71 -11.02 11.78
CA SER A 104 1.48 -11.65 12.26
C SER A 104 0.71 -10.69 13.17
N GLU A 105 1.42 -10.03 14.08
CA GLU A 105 0.79 -9.07 14.98
C GLU A 105 0.23 -7.88 14.23
N ALA A 106 0.94 -7.42 13.20
CA ALA A 106 0.48 -6.28 12.44
C ALA A 106 -0.82 -6.57 11.70
N LEU A 107 -0.95 -7.80 11.21
CA LEU A 107 -2.19 -8.20 10.55
C LEU A 107 -3.33 -8.32 11.55
N LYS A 108 -3.06 -8.93 12.70
CA LYS A 108 -4.11 -9.13 13.70
C LYS A 108 -4.62 -7.82 14.26
N SER A 109 -3.73 -6.88 14.46
CA SER A 109 -4.10 -5.59 15.05
C SER A 109 -4.73 -4.65 14.04
N GLY A 110 -4.68 -4.98 12.75
CA GLY A 110 -5.20 -4.08 11.74
C GLY A 110 -4.24 -2.98 11.35
N THR A 111 -2.99 -3.04 11.83
CA THR A 111 -1.97 -2.08 11.42
C THR A 111 -1.73 -2.14 9.93
N VAL A 112 -1.69 -3.35 9.39
CA VAL A 112 -1.63 -3.55 7.94
C VAL A 112 -2.77 -4.45 7.54
N ASP A 113 -3.22 -4.30 6.31
CA ASP A 113 -4.34 -5.08 5.78
C ASP A 113 -3.88 -6.25 4.95
N GLU A 114 -2.70 -6.15 4.34
CA GLU A 114 -2.10 -7.22 3.58
C GLU A 114 -0.59 -7.13 3.72
N ILE A 115 0.07 -8.28 3.71
CA ILE A 115 1.52 -8.35 3.65
C ILE A 115 1.86 -9.14 2.40
N ILE A 116 2.66 -8.54 1.53
CA ILE A 116 2.95 -9.08 0.22
C ILE A 116 4.44 -9.36 0.14
N GLN A 117 4.80 -10.59 -0.18
CA GLN A 117 6.21 -10.95 -0.33
C GLN A 117 6.65 -10.63 -1.75
N LYS A 118 7.75 -9.90 -1.85
CA LYS A 118 8.35 -9.57 -3.14
C LYS A 118 9.21 -10.72 -3.63
N PRO A 119 9.32 -10.93 -4.91
CA PRO A 119 8.61 -10.22 -5.99
C PRO A 119 7.21 -10.77 -6.17
N ILE A 120 6.30 -9.89 -6.56
CA ILE A 120 4.92 -10.30 -6.84
C ILE A 120 4.61 -9.98 -8.30
N PRO A 121 4.03 -10.93 -9.04
CA PRO A 121 3.63 -10.64 -10.42
C PRO A 121 2.56 -9.56 -10.46
N ASN A 122 2.59 -8.76 -11.52
CA ASN A 122 1.68 -7.61 -11.63
C ASN A 122 0.22 -8.03 -11.56
N ASP A 123 -0.15 -9.10 -12.26
CA ASP A 123 -1.55 -9.51 -12.26
C ASP A 123 -1.99 -9.99 -10.89
N ARG A 124 -1.08 -10.56 -10.12
CA ARG A 124 -1.42 -11.00 -8.78
C ARG A 124 -1.60 -9.81 -7.84
N LEU A 125 -0.76 -8.79 -7.97
CA LEU A 125 -0.93 -7.59 -7.16
C LEU A 125 -2.26 -6.92 -7.45
N ILE A 126 -2.61 -6.80 -8.72
CA ILE A 126 -3.90 -6.23 -9.09
C ILE A 126 -5.04 -7.04 -8.48
N ALA A 127 -4.93 -8.37 -8.51
CA ALA A 127 -5.97 -9.23 -7.95
C ALA A 127 -6.12 -9.02 -6.45
N VAL A 128 -5.01 -8.86 -5.74
CA VAL A 128 -5.05 -8.61 -4.29
C VAL A 128 -5.74 -7.28 -4.00
N ILE A 129 -5.40 -6.26 -4.77
CA ILE A 129 -6.02 -4.95 -4.59
C ILE A 129 -7.52 -5.04 -4.83
N GLU A 130 -7.92 -5.64 -5.94
CA GLU A 130 -9.32 -5.70 -6.28
C GLU A 130 -10.11 -6.50 -5.26
N LYS A 131 -9.56 -7.62 -4.82
CA LYS A 131 -10.22 -8.43 -3.81
C LYS A 131 -10.42 -7.64 -2.52
N SER A 132 -9.44 -6.86 -2.14
CA SER A 132 -9.49 -6.12 -0.89
C SER A 132 -10.56 -5.04 -0.92
N PHE A 133 -10.83 -4.45 -2.07
CA PHE A 133 -11.77 -3.35 -2.15
C PHE A 133 -13.15 -3.74 -2.66
N LEU A 134 -13.26 -4.80 -3.42
CA LEU A 134 -14.55 -5.26 -3.90
C LEU A 134 -15.38 -5.92 -2.81
N HIS A 135 -14.72 -6.53 -1.85
CA HIS A 135 -15.42 -7.24 -0.79
C HIS A 135 -16.30 -6.36 0.07
N HIS A 136 -16.07 -5.07 0.04
CA HIS A 136 -16.78 -4.19 0.95
C HIS A 136 -18.11 -3.73 0.43
N ASN A 137 -18.54 -4.27 -0.66
CA ASN A 137 -19.80 -3.84 -1.24
C ASN A 137 -20.96 -4.69 -0.81
N HIS A 138 -20.79 -5.42 0.22
CA HIS A 138 -21.89 -6.25 0.70
C HIS A 138 -22.44 -5.77 2.01
#